data_a1c5ded3a04b00625b1b2c2ee0817c9c
#
_entry.id   a1c5ded3a04b00625b1b2c2ee0817c9c
#
_cell.length_a   1.000
_cell.length_b   1.000
_cell.length_c   1.000
_cell.angle_alpha   90.00
_cell.angle_beta   90.00
_cell.angle_gamma   90.00
#
_symmetry.space_group_name_H-M   'P 1'
#
loop_
_entity.id
_entity.type
_entity.pdbx_description
1 polymer ?
#
loop_
_entity_poly.entity_id
_entity_poly.type
_entity_poly.pdbx_seq_one_letter_code
_entity_poly.pdbx_strand_id
1 'polypeptide(L)'
;MTRTSTRRAALLALAAAPLAGCATLQGAEPLKVSVVDLVSLAGEGLEVRMMVRLRVQNPTEAAIEYDGISLDLDVRGMSFASGVSAESGRIPRFGEAIVSVPVTIPATALVRQALSLMGSNASSQRIKLDYAARGRLAGGLFGGRRFESSGQIDWPPQAPAGRSAG
;
A
#
# COMPACT_ATOMS: atom_id res chain seq x y z
N MET A 1 -30.46 11.43 -64.08
CA MET A 1 -29.81 12.56 -63.44
C MET A 1 -29.98 12.46 -61.95
N THR A 2 -29.03 11.82 -61.24
CA THR A 2 -28.92 11.85 -59.75
C THR A 2 -27.54 11.31 -59.35
N ARG A 3 -26.54 12.20 -59.30
CA ARG A 3 -25.16 11.88 -58.95
C ARG A 3 -24.67 12.67 -57.73
N THR A 4 -25.51 12.90 -56.73
CA THR A 4 -25.12 13.77 -55.58
C THR A 4 -25.22 13.07 -54.21
N SER A 5 -25.61 11.80 -54.15
CA SER A 5 -25.86 11.11 -52.87
C SER A 5 -24.64 10.38 -52.30
N THR A 6 -23.64 10.02 -53.11
CA THR A 6 -22.53 9.14 -52.69
C THR A 6 -21.41 9.87 -51.95
N ARG A 7 -21.26 11.16 -52.11
CA ARG A 7 -20.21 11.96 -51.46
C ARG A 7 -20.48 12.31 -49.99
N ARG A 8 -21.78 12.35 -49.60
CA ARG A 8 -22.18 12.63 -48.21
C ARG A 8 -22.10 11.44 -47.29
N ALA A 9 -22.24 10.21 -47.85
CA ALA A 9 -22.12 8.97 -47.08
C ALA A 9 -20.66 8.63 -46.74
N ALA A 10 -19.69 9.05 -47.54
CA ALA A 10 -18.27 8.78 -47.32
C ALA A 10 -17.66 9.66 -46.20
N LEU A 11 -18.24 10.83 -45.90
CA LEU A 11 -17.73 11.73 -44.84
C LEU A 11 -18.22 11.39 -43.43
N LEU A 12 -19.30 10.61 -43.31
CA LEU A 12 -19.81 10.17 -42.00
C LEU A 12 -19.13 8.89 -41.46
N ALA A 13 -18.43 8.15 -42.30
CA ALA A 13 -17.73 6.92 -41.91
C ALA A 13 -16.34 7.17 -41.26
N LEU A 14 -15.79 8.39 -41.41
CA LEU A 14 -14.44 8.72 -40.94
C LEU A 14 -14.40 9.29 -39.49
N ALA A 15 -15.57 9.57 -38.91
CA ALA A 15 -15.68 10.20 -37.56
C ALA A 15 -15.82 9.19 -36.41
N ALA A 16 -15.92 7.87 -36.68
CA ALA A 16 -16.18 6.85 -35.66
C ALA A 16 -14.94 6.07 -35.16
N ALA A 17 -13.73 6.41 -35.60
CA ALA A 17 -12.54 5.62 -35.36
C ALA A 17 -11.67 5.93 -34.10
N PRO A 18 -11.87 6.97 -33.27
CA PRO A 18 -10.93 7.21 -32.16
C PRO A 18 -11.36 6.69 -30.78
N LEU A 19 -12.46 5.94 -30.64
CA LEU A 19 -12.89 5.48 -29.29
C LEU A 19 -12.38 4.10 -28.86
N ALA A 20 -11.64 3.38 -29.69
CA ALA A 20 -11.16 2.04 -29.35
C ALA A 20 -9.81 2.00 -28.63
N GLY A 21 -9.17 3.15 -28.36
CA GLY A 21 -7.80 3.22 -27.83
C GLY A 21 -7.63 3.23 -26.29
N CYS A 22 -8.71 3.31 -25.51
CA CYS A 22 -8.58 3.49 -24.05
C CYS A 22 -8.68 2.20 -23.23
N ALA A 23 -8.78 1.02 -23.82
CA ALA A 23 -9.02 -0.23 -23.09
C ALA A 23 -7.76 -0.99 -22.63
N THR A 24 -6.55 -0.53 -22.99
CA THR A 24 -5.31 -1.29 -22.74
C THR A 24 -4.44 -0.76 -21.60
N LEU A 25 -4.89 0.27 -20.85
CA LEU A 25 -4.14 0.79 -19.69
C LEU A 25 -4.55 0.17 -18.34
N GLN A 26 -5.44 -0.81 -18.33
CA GLN A 26 -5.92 -1.49 -17.13
C GLN A 26 -5.33 -2.90 -17.01
N GLY A 27 -4.01 -3.02 -16.86
CA GLY A 27 -3.42 -4.37 -16.91
C GLY A 27 -2.19 -4.62 -16.06
N ALA A 28 -1.82 -3.73 -15.15
CA ALA A 28 -0.76 -4.08 -14.22
C ALA A 28 -1.39 -4.83 -13.03
N GLU A 29 -1.17 -6.15 -12.97
CA GLU A 29 -1.56 -6.96 -11.80
C GLU A 29 -1.13 -6.24 -10.51
N PRO A 30 -2.06 -6.11 -9.52
CA PRO A 30 -1.77 -5.37 -8.30
C PRO A 30 -0.64 -6.03 -7.51
N LEU A 31 0.19 -5.20 -6.89
CA LEU A 31 1.22 -5.67 -5.96
C LEU A 31 0.55 -6.39 -4.78
N LYS A 32 1.12 -7.52 -4.41
CA LYS A 32 0.74 -8.20 -3.16
C LYS A 32 1.63 -7.67 -2.04
N VAL A 33 1.01 -6.99 -1.08
CA VAL A 33 1.72 -6.40 0.05
C VAL A 33 1.20 -6.99 1.34
N SER A 34 2.08 -7.29 2.27
CA SER A 34 1.72 -7.73 3.63
C SER A 34 2.64 -7.09 4.66
N VAL A 35 2.07 -6.74 5.81
CA VAL A 35 2.85 -6.32 6.98
C VAL A 35 3.48 -7.57 7.59
N VAL A 36 4.79 -7.60 7.70
CA VAL A 36 5.52 -8.76 8.22
C VAL A 36 6.15 -8.52 9.58
N ASP A 37 6.39 -7.25 9.92
CA ASP A 37 6.99 -6.89 11.20
C ASP A 37 6.69 -5.45 11.59
N LEU A 38 6.68 -5.18 12.91
CA LEU A 38 6.51 -3.88 13.52
C LEU A 38 7.57 -3.74 14.63
N VAL A 39 8.50 -2.82 14.44
CA VAL A 39 9.57 -2.57 15.40
C VAL A 39 9.40 -1.19 16.01
N SER A 40 9.41 -1.12 17.34
CA SER A 40 9.37 0.17 18.04
C SER A 40 10.68 0.92 17.82
N LEU A 41 10.57 2.22 17.50
CA LEU A 41 11.69 3.14 17.40
C LEU A 41 11.68 4.07 18.59
N ALA A 42 12.86 4.63 18.93
CA ALA A 42 12.93 5.70 19.90
C ALA A 42 12.09 6.88 19.40
N GLY A 43 11.10 7.30 20.20
CA GLY A 43 10.23 8.43 19.91
C GLY A 43 10.77 9.70 20.57
N GLU A 44 10.35 10.85 20.06
CA GLU A 44 10.59 12.15 20.67
C GLU A 44 9.23 12.74 21.10
N GLY A 45 9.15 13.18 22.37
CA GLY A 45 7.94 13.80 22.92
C GLY A 45 6.77 12.83 23.11
N LEU A 46 5.57 13.24 22.67
CA LEU A 46 4.30 12.48 22.83
C LEU A 46 3.96 11.60 21.61
N GLU A 47 4.91 11.40 20.71
CA GLU A 47 4.72 10.60 19.51
C GLU A 47 5.36 9.23 19.69
N VAL A 48 4.66 8.19 19.27
CA VAL A 48 5.23 6.84 19.16
C VAL A 48 5.67 6.64 17.72
N ARG A 49 6.93 6.27 17.53
CA ARG A 49 7.49 5.96 16.23
C ARG A 49 7.71 4.45 16.10
N MET A 50 7.36 3.92 14.95
CA MET A 50 7.54 2.51 14.66
C MET A 50 8.13 2.33 13.25
N MET A 51 8.87 1.26 13.06
CA MET A 51 9.27 0.80 11.73
C MET A 51 8.30 -0.30 11.30
N VAL A 52 7.58 -0.06 10.22
CA VAL A 52 6.72 -1.05 9.57
C VAL A 52 7.52 -1.73 8.47
N ARG A 53 7.64 -3.05 8.52
CA ARG A 53 8.27 -3.84 7.47
C ARG A 53 7.20 -4.47 6.59
N LEU A 54 7.25 -4.12 5.32
CA LEU A 54 6.33 -4.60 4.31
C LEU A 54 7.04 -5.63 3.43
N ARG A 55 6.44 -6.79 3.25
CA ARG A 55 6.79 -7.70 2.17
C ARG A 55 5.99 -7.30 0.94
N VAL A 56 6.69 -6.94 -0.11
CA VAL A 56 6.11 -6.54 -1.39
C VAL A 56 6.46 -7.58 -2.43
N GLN A 57 5.45 -8.25 -2.98
CA GLN A 57 5.60 -9.25 -4.03
C GLN A 57 5.17 -8.64 -5.36
N ASN A 58 6.00 -8.84 -6.36
CA ASN A 58 5.78 -8.40 -7.72
C ASN A 58 5.35 -9.59 -8.60
N PRO A 59 4.07 -9.72 -8.94
CA PRO A 59 3.58 -10.81 -9.77
C PRO A 59 3.80 -10.58 -11.28
N THR A 60 4.47 -9.49 -11.66
CA THR A 60 4.61 -9.10 -13.07
C THR A 60 5.96 -9.48 -13.66
N GLU A 61 6.02 -9.54 -14.99
CA GLU A 61 7.24 -9.86 -15.76
C GLU A 61 8.29 -8.72 -15.76
N ALA A 62 7.90 -7.50 -15.37
CA ALA A 62 8.79 -6.35 -15.29
C ALA A 62 9.22 -6.12 -13.83
N ALA A 63 10.51 -5.84 -13.64
CA ALA A 63 10.99 -5.38 -12.34
C ALA A 63 10.42 -4.00 -12.02
N ILE A 64 10.21 -3.72 -10.73
CA ILE A 64 9.68 -2.46 -10.24
C ILE A 64 10.79 -1.73 -9.51
N GLU A 65 11.15 -0.57 -10.02
CA GLU A 65 12.07 0.35 -9.35
C GLU A 65 11.28 1.42 -8.63
N TYR A 66 11.70 1.77 -7.41
CA TYR A 66 11.09 2.80 -6.59
C TYR A 66 12.17 3.66 -5.93
N ASP A 67 11.85 4.91 -5.68
CA ASP A 67 12.71 5.93 -5.05
C ASP A 67 12.04 6.58 -3.83
N GLY A 68 10.95 6.01 -3.39
CA GLY A 68 10.21 6.42 -2.20
C GLY A 68 9.00 5.55 -1.95
N ILE A 69 8.50 5.62 -0.73
CA ILE A 69 7.29 4.92 -0.33
C ILE A 69 6.48 5.77 0.64
N SER A 70 5.17 5.79 0.46
CA SER A 70 4.21 6.31 1.45
C SER A 70 3.35 5.18 1.97
N LEU A 71 3.00 5.25 3.25
CA LEU A 71 2.18 4.27 3.94
C LEU A 71 1.19 4.96 4.87
N ASP A 72 -0.07 4.61 4.75
CA ASP A 72 -1.14 4.91 5.70
C ASP A 72 -1.65 3.61 6.27
N LEU A 73 -1.76 3.53 7.58
CA LEU A 73 -2.19 2.36 8.32
C LEU A 73 -3.45 2.68 9.12
N ASP A 74 -4.51 1.98 8.82
CA ASP A 74 -5.75 1.98 9.59
C ASP A 74 -5.79 0.73 10.47
N VAL A 75 -6.26 0.87 11.70
CA VAL A 75 -6.50 -0.25 12.63
C VAL A 75 -7.96 -0.18 13.09
N ARG A 76 -8.69 -1.29 12.94
CA ARG A 76 -10.12 -1.37 13.24
C ARG A 76 -10.95 -0.28 12.52
N GLY A 77 -10.58 0.05 11.28
CA GLY A 77 -11.25 1.06 10.47
C GLY A 77 -10.96 2.52 10.87
N MET A 78 -10.04 2.75 11.80
CA MET A 78 -9.63 4.10 12.23
C MET A 78 -8.18 4.36 11.82
N SER A 79 -7.90 5.56 11.33
CA SER A 79 -6.53 5.99 11.02
C SER A 79 -5.67 5.88 12.27
N PHE A 80 -4.58 5.15 12.15
CA PHE A 80 -3.70 4.80 13.27
C PHE A 80 -2.30 5.38 13.11
N ALA A 81 -1.66 5.20 11.96
CA ALA A 81 -0.31 5.68 11.71
C ALA A 81 -0.12 6.06 10.24
N SER A 82 0.81 6.93 9.98
CA SER A 82 1.24 7.26 8.63
C SER A 82 2.76 7.48 8.57
N GLY A 83 3.34 7.30 7.40
CA GLY A 83 4.75 7.50 7.21
C GLY A 83 5.18 7.57 5.75
N VAL A 84 6.37 8.10 5.57
CA VAL A 84 7.05 8.17 4.27
C VAL A 84 8.50 7.76 4.44
N SER A 85 9.06 7.16 3.42
CA SER A 85 10.48 6.82 3.34
C SER A 85 11.02 7.21 1.98
N ALA A 86 12.22 7.78 1.94
CA ALA A 86 12.97 8.04 0.72
C ALA A 86 13.89 6.85 0.35
N GLU A 87 13.63 5.68 0.92
CA GLU A 87 14.34 4.45 0.58
C GLU A 87 14.07 4.10 -0.89
N SER A 88 15.13 3.89 -1.65
CA SER A 88 15.08 3.46 -3.04
C SER A 88 15.44 1.99 -3.15
N GLY A 89 14.87 1.33 -4.13
CA GLY A 89 15.15 -0.08 -4.34
C GLY A 89 14.52 -0.65 -5.60
N ARG A 90 14.68 -1.96 -5.74
CA ARG A 90 14.16 -2.72 -6.88
C ARG A 90 13.48 -4.00 -6.38
N ILE A 91 12.28 -4.26 -6.88
CA ILE A 91 11.57 -5.52 -6.68
C ILE A 91 11.70 -6.32 -7.98
N PRO A 92 12.37 -7.48 -7.96
CA PRO A 92 12.57 -8.29 -9.17
C PRO A 92 11.24 -8.72 -9.81
N ARG A 93 11.28 -9.02 -11.09
CA ARG A 93 10.16 -9.70 -11.76
C ARG A 93 9.86 -11.03 -11.06
N PHE A 94 8.60 -11.34 -10.82
CA PHE A 94 8.16 -12.54 -10.10
C PHE A 94 8.88 -12.75 -8.76
N GLY A 95 9.35 -11.66 -8.15
CA GLY A 95 10.12 -11.69 -6.91
C GLY A 95 9.49 -10.89 -5.80
N GLU A 96 10.19 -10.81 -4.68
CA GLU A 96 9.76 -10.03 -3.52
C GLU A 96 10.92 -9.20 -2.95
N ALA A 97 10.53 -8.15 -2.20
CA ALA A 97 11.46 -7.36 -1.40
C ALA A 97 10.81 -7.00 -0.06
N ILE A 98 11.63 -6.80 0.97
CA ILE A 98 11.21 -6.20 2.24
C ILE A 98 11.53 -4.71 2.19
N VAL A 99 10.49 -3.90 2.38
CA VAL A 99 10.59 -2.44 2.39
C VAL A 99 10.25 -1.95 3.79
N SER A 100 11.07 -1.06 4.34
CA SER A 100 10.91 -0.54 5.70
C SER A 100 10.42 0.90 5.65
N VAL A 101 9.33 1.19 6.36
CA VAL A 101 8.74 2.53 6.41
C VAL A 101 8.64 2.98 7.86
N PRO A 102 9.34 4.05 8.24
CA PRO A 102 9.12 4.66 9.54
C PRO A 102 7.75 5.35 9.56
N VAL A 103 6.92 5.01 10.54
CA VAL A 103 5.60 5.60 10.73
C VAL A 103 5.52 6.29 12.08
N THR A 104 4.72 7.33 12.14
CA THR A 104 4.41 8.07 13.37
C THR A 104 2.96 7.80 13.76
N ILE A 105 2.75 7.50 15.03
CA ILE A 105 1.45 7.32 15.65
C ILE A 105 1.18 8.54 16.51
N PRO A 106 0.23 9.42 16.15
CA PRO A 106 -0.10 10.57 16.97
C PRO A 106 -0.78 10.13 18.26
N ALA A 107 -0.52 10.86 19.36
CA ALA A 107 -1.08 10.56 20.69
C ALA A 107 -2.61 10.45 20.67
N THR A 108 -3.29 11.24 19.84
CA THR A 108 -4.75 11.19 19.67
C THR A 108 -5.24 9.85 19.10
N ALA A 109 -4.45 9.19 18.24
CA ALA A 109 -4.77 7.87 17.73
C ALA A 109 -4.65 6.80 18.82
N LEU A 110 -3.62 6.91 19.69
CA LEU A 110 -3.44 6.02 20.84
C LEU A 110 -4.60 6.15 21.82
N VAL A 111 -5.04 7.36 22.14
CA VAL A 111 -6.17 7.60 23.06
C VAL A 111 -7.46 7.02 22.47
N ARG A 112 -7.75 7.26 21.20
CA ARG A 112 -8.94 6.68 20.53
C ARG A 112 -8.93 5.16 20.54
N GLN A 113 -7.76 4.55 20.28
CA GLN A 113 -7.62 3.11 20.31
C GLN A 113 -7.80 2.54 21.70
N ALA A 114 -7.23 3.18 22.72
CA ALA A 114 -7.40 2.78 24.12
C ALA A 114 -8.89 2.84 24.54
N LEU A 115 -9.60 3.92 24.22
CA LEU A 115 -11.02 4.06 24.52
C LEU A 115 -11.87 2.97 23.83
N SER A 116 -11.52 2.61 22.57
CA SER A 116 -12.22 1.55 21.85
C SER A 116 -11.99 0.16 22.47
N LEU A 117 -10.88 -0.05 23.16
CA LEU A 117 -10.56 -1.31 23.85
C LEU A 117 -11.19 -1.39 25.24
N MET A 118 -11.38 -0.25 25.93
CA MET A 118 -12.05 -0.23 27.25
C MET A 118 -13.51 -0.67 27.18
N GLY A 119 -14.16 -0.52 26.04
CA GLY A 119 -15.53 -1.04 25.80
C GLY A 119 -15.62 -2.52 25.46
N SER A 120 -14.50 -3.17 25.20
CA SER A 120 -14.41 -4.61 24.97
C SER A 120 -13.71 -5.23 26.18
N ASN A 121 -14.27 -6.33 26.74
CA ASN A 121 -13.68 -7.08 27.87
C ASN A 121 -12.34 -7.71 27.45
N ALA A 122 -11.36 -6.89 27.11
CA ALA A 122 -10.03 -7.29 26.73
C ALA A 122 -9.20 -7.56 28.00
N SER A 123 -9.39 -8.73 28.58
CA SER A 123 -8.39 -9.32 29.45
C SER A 123 -7.08 -9.52 28.66
N SER A 124 -5.96 -9.47 29.35
CA SER A 124 -4.55 -9.46 28.93
C SER A 124 -4.10 -10.50 27.87
N GLN A 125 -5.02 -10.97 27.05
CA GLN A 125 -4.80 -11.91 25.95
C GLN A 125 -4.35 -11.19 24.69
N ARG A 126 -3.54 -11.85 23.86
CA ARG A 126 -3.20 -11.39 22.52
C ARG A 126 -4.46 -11.04 21.76
N ILE A 127 -4.57 -9.78 21.38
CA ILE A 127 -5.72 -9.26 20.64
C ILE A 127 -5.35 -9.28 19.17
N LYS A 128 -6.18 -9.93 18.35
CA LYS A 128 -6.08 -9.80 16.90
C LYS A 128 -6.75 -8.51 16.48
N LEU A 129 -5.99 -7.64 15.84
CA LEU A 129 -6.48 -6.37 15.34
C LEU A 129 -6.53 -6.43 13.82
N ASP A 130 -7.68 -6.12 13.25
CA ASP A 130 -7.80 -5.94 11.81
C ASP A 130 -7.07 -4.67 11.39
N TYR A 131 -6.25 -4.76 10.36
CA TYR A 131 -5.56 -3.61 9.77
C TYR A 131 -5.89 -3.48 8.29
N ALA A 132 -5.82 -2.26 7.79
CA ALA A 132 -5.76 -1.92 6.39
C ALA A 132 -4.56 -0.99 6.15
N ALA A 133 -3.68 -1.38 5.27
CA ALA A 133 -2.50 -0.64 4.86
C ALA A 133 -2.68 -0.17 3.42
N ARG A 134 -2.60 1.13 3.20
CA ARG A 134 -2.64 1.74 1.87
C ARG A 134 -1.36 2.50 1.64
N GLY A 135 -0.86 2.48 0.43
CA GLY A 135 0.37 3.19 0.15
C GLY A 135 0.70 3.27 -1.32
N ARG A 136 1.85 3.87 -1.57
CA ARG A 136 2.37 4.05 -2.92
C ARG A 136 3.88 3.89 -2.91
N LEU A 137 4.38 3.06 -3.81
CA LEU A 137 5.77 3.06 -4.23
C LEU A 137 5.93 4.18 -5.26
N ALA A 138 6.70 5.21 -4.95
CA ALA A 138 7.05 6.28 -5.88
C ALA A 138 8.14 5.82 -6.83
N GLY A 139 8.25 6.46 -7.98
CA GLY A 139 9.29 6.18 -8.97
C GLY A 139 8.80 5.54 -10.27
N GLY A 140 9.75 5.35 -11.19
CA GLY A 140 9.49 4.86 -12.54
C GLY A 140 8.88 5.91 -13.47
N LEU A 141 8.94 5.63 -14.77
CA LEU A 141 8.45 6.50 -15.86
C LEU A 141 6.95 6.85 -15.79
N PHE A 142 6.16 6.08 -15.03
CA PHE A 142 4.70 6.22 -14.93
C PHE A 142 4.21 6.66 -13.55
N GLY A 143 5.07 7.24 -12.72
CA GLY A 143 4.65 7.90 -11.48
C GLY A 143 4.35 6.98 -10.30
N GLY A 144 4.82 5.74 -10.30
CA GLY A 144 4.75 4.81 -9.16
C GLY A 144 3.50 3.92 -9.11
N ARG A 145 3.50 2.96 -8.18
CA ARG A 145 2.44 1.96 -8.02
C ARG A 145 1.75 2.08 -6.67
N ARG A 146 0.44 2.10 -6.68
CA ARG A 146 -0.38 2.04 -5.46
C ARG A 146 -0.55 0.59 -5.03
N PHE A 147 -0.67 0.39 -3.73
CA PHE A 147 -1.01 -0.89 -3.15
C PHE A 147 -2.03 -0.72 -2.02
N GLU A 148 -2.78 -1.77 -1.79
CA GLU A 148 -3.67 -1.91 -0.66
C GLU A 148 -3.52 -3.33 -0.10
N SER A 149 -3.51 -3.43 1.22
CA SER A 149 -3.37 -4.69 1.94
C SER A 149 -4.24 -4.65 3.17
N SER A 150 -4.86 -5.76 3.51
CA SER A 150 -5.61 -5.92 4.76
C SER A 150 -5.30 -7.27 5.38
N GLY A 151 -5.42 -7.35 6.69
CA GLY A 151 -5.15 -8.57 7.41
C GLY A 151 -5.38 -8.41 8.91
N GLN A 152 -4.87 -9.36 9.67
CA GLN A 152 -4.89 -9.32 11.13
C GLN A 152 -3.47 -9.30 11.67
N ILE A 153 -3.25 -8.51 12.71
CA ILE A 153 -2.00 -8.40 13.42
C ILE A 153 -2.22 -8.73 14.90
N ASP A 154 -1.31 -9.48 15.49
CA ASP A 154 -1.35 -9.76 16.92
C ASP A 154 -0.76 -8.57 17.71
N TRP A 155 -1.49 -8.11 18.72
CA TRP A 155 -1.05 -7.04 19.60
C TRP A 155 -0.95 -7.52 21.06
N PRO A 156 0.13 -7.22 21.81
CA PRO A 156 1.34 -6.52 21.39
C PRO A 156 2.20 -7.35 20.42
N PRO A 157 2.95 -6.68 19.53
CA PRO A 157 3.85 -7.38 18.60
C PRO A 157 4.88 -8.18 19.38
N GLN A 158 5.19 -9.39 18.93
CA GLN A 158 6.26 -10.18 19.53
C GLN A 158 7.59 -9.47 19.33
N ALA A 159 8.35 -9.30 20.39
CA ALA A 159 9.76 -8.99 20.25
C ALA A 159 10.39 -10.12 19.38
N PRO A 160 11.27 -9.79 18.40
CA PRO A 160 11.93 -10.80 17.62
C PRO A 160 12.62 -11.75 18.59
N ALA A 161 12.31 -13.04 18.47
CA ALA A 161 12.97 -14.09 19.26
C ALA A 161 14.48 -13.92 19.05
N GLY A 162 15.17 -13.48 20.09
CA GLY A 162 16.61 -13.30 20.06
C GLY A 162 17.22 -14.57 19.54
N ARG A 163 17.93 -14.48 18.41
CA ARG A 163 18.82 -15.58 18.01
C ARG A 163 19.79 -15.79 19.15
N SER A 164 19.56 -16.83 19.93
CA SER A 164 20.58 -17.33 20.85
C SER A 164 21.79 -17.70 19.98
N ALA A 165 22.84 -16.87 20.06
CA ALA A 165 24.13 -17.24 19.53
C ALA A 165 24.60 -18.45 20.31
N GLY A 166 24.62 -19.61 19.64
CA GLY A 166 25.33 -20.83 20.07
C GLY A 166 26.67 -20.86 19.37
#